data_4e32e9cf11503a1214eaa15e77b99834
#
_entry.id   4e32e9cf11503a1214eaa15e77b99834
#
_cell.length_a   1.000
_cell.length_b   1.000
_cell.length_c   1.000
_cell.angle_alpha   90.00
_cell.angle_beta   90.00
_cell.angle_gamma   90.00
#
_symmetry.space_group_name_H-M   'P 1'
#
loop_
_entity.id
_entity.type
_entity.pdbx_description
1 polymer ?
#
loop_
_entity_poly.entity_id
_entity_poly.type
_entity_poly.pdbx_seq_one_letter_code
_entity_poly.pdbx_strand_id
1 'polypeptide(L)'
;MKKINLVVFNEPYWDKGLIYSQNILPLLQLVKTGKYSLDIISFTSLPFFLKCYKEIQKTKEELKEYGVVIKNYPVLFYPTRFMLLRTIFLPFYFLNVYLFIKYLNRKDKKTNDEIFYSIRSYQAALGFLKFYEDKSRIIFDTRTDWIEENINVGNFKPDGATVKFWRNAEKQMLLKFRKTLFISDLFRDAVLKRHSIKLDENKYCLVYNPINYEHFHSVQNRDQDDNFLYTGSLGHWNNISIYLDFFLKVADKMPSSKLIVCTGSPIHKIEPTFNLPKYDAIRNRVEIHYSVPYSELPSFYARCTYGLQLMSKKDTRVGVKFIEYIAANLIPIVNTNVMGAAALARKYEIGIVLDDETEEVDSIVNRLEQIKQNRKNSKLAEFRKITDLNEFANILKPIYS
;
A
#
# COMPACT_ATOMS: atom_id res chain seq x y z
N MET A 1 22.91 -10.57 17.31
CA MET A 1 21.68 -10.65 16.48
C MET A 1 21.21 -9.23 16.23
N LYS A 2 20.88 -8.85 14.97
CA LYS A 2 20.40 -7.50 14.65
C LYS A 2 18.95 -7.37 15.05
N LYS A 3 18.58 -6.26 15.68
CA LYS A 3 17.23 -6.02 16.18
C LYS A 3 16.50 -4.99 15.32
N ILE A 4 15.32 -5.35 14.83
CA ILE A 4 14.45 -4.44 14.08
C ILE A 4 13.25 -4.08 14.96
N ASN A 5 12.99 -2.80 15.14
CA ASN A 5 11.80 -2.28 15.78
C ASN A 5 10.90 -1.65 14.70
N LEU A 6 9.81 -2.32 14.35
CA LEU A 6 8.78 -1.72 13.49
C LEU A 6 7.96 -0.73 14.33
N VAL A 7 7.98 0.53 13.93
CA VAL A 7 7.25 1.59 14.62
C VAL A 7 6.04 2.00 13.81
N VAL A 8 4.85 1.83 14.39
CA VAL A 8 3.57 2.20 13.79
C VAL A 8 2.81 3.18 14.66
N PHE A 9 2.07 4.06 14.04
CA PHE A 9 1.31 5.08 14.73
C PHE A 9 -0.14 5.09 14.30
N ASN A 10 -1.02 4.71 15.25
CA ASN A 10 -2.48 4.64 15.08
C ASN A 10 -2.95 3.91 13.81
N GLU A 11 -2.18 2.96 13.37
CA GLU A 11 -2.49 2.08 12.25
C GLU A 11 -2.72 0.66 12.76
N PRO A 12 -3.78 -0.03 12.31
CA PRO A 12 -4.12 -1.37 12.79
C PRO A 12 -3.15 -2.41 12.23
N TYR A 13 -2.28 -2.93 13.06
CA TYR A 13 -1.41 -4.06 12.71
C TYR A 13 -2.07 -5.42 12.97
N TRP A 14 -3.21 -5.42 13.68
CA TRP A 14 -3.94 -6.61 14.14
C TRP A 14 -5.03 -7.09 13.19
N ASP A 15 -5.43 -6.31 12.19
CA ASP A 15 -6.51 -6.63 11.24
C ASP A 15 -6.06 -7.45 10.02
N LYS A 16 -4.77 -7.86 10.00
CA LYS A 16 -4.13 -8.52 8.84
C LYS A 16 -4.23 -7.72 7.53
N GLY A 17 -4.45 -6.41 7.64
CA GLY A 17 -4.51 -5.47 6.53
C GLY A 17 -3.13 -5.03 6.01
N LEU A 18 -3.05 -3.75 5.61
CA LEU A 18 -1.87 -3.21 4.92
C LEU A 18 -0.57 -3.27 5.75
N ILE A 19 -0.64 -2.98 7.06
CA ILE A 19 0.56 -3.06 7.92
C ILE A 19 1.07 -4.48 8.01
N TYR A 20 0.16 -5.42 8.20
CA TYR A 20 0.53 -6.83 8.32
C TYR A 20 1.17 -7.34 7.02
N SER A 21 0.52 -7.10 5.89
CA SER A 21 1.00 -7.57 4.58
C SER A 21 2.25 -6.85 4.08
N GLN A 22 2.34 -5.53 4.26
CA GLN A 22 3.42 -4.71 3.69
C GLN A 22 4.66 -4.57 4.58
N ASN A 23 4.52 -4.76 5.91
CA ASN A 23 5.62 -4.57 6.85
C ASN A 23 5.90 -5.81 7.70
N ILE A 24 4.88 -6.39 8.37
CA ILE A 24 5.12 -7.49 9.31
C ILE A 24 5.55 -8.75 8.57
N LEU A 25 4.79 -9.21 7.58
CA LEU A 25 5.13 -10.41 6.81
C LEU A 25 6.52 -10.34 6.14
N PRO A 26 6.91 -9.24 5.47
CA PRO A 26 8.26 -9.08 4.94
C PRO A 26 9.36 -9.14 6.00
N LEU A 27 9.17 -8.47 7.14
CA LEU A 27 10.15 -8.50 8.22
C LEU A 27 10.25 -9.88 8.88
N LEU A 28 9.15 -10.65 8.93
CA LEU A 28 9.19 -12.04 9.39
C LEU A 28 10.05 -12.93 8.48
N GLN A 29 10.15 -12.63 7.16
CA GLN A 29 11.09 -13.38 6.30
C GLN A 29 12.55 -13.15 6.74
N LEU A 30 12.91 -11.93 7.19
CA LEU A 30 14.23 -11.69 7.78
C LEU A 30 14.42 -12.45 9.10
N VAL A 31 13.41 -12.45 9.98
CA VAL A 31 13.47 -13.19 11.27
C VAL A 31 13.70 -14.67 11.04
N LYS A 32 13.04 -15.28 10.05
CA LYS A 32 13.23 -16.70 9.68
C LYS A 32 14.69 -17.05 9.33
N THR A 33 15.51 -16.07 8.95
CA THR A 33 16.94 -16.31 8.67
C THR A 33 17.78 -16.54 9.94
N GLY A 34 17.22 -16.36 11.15
CA GLY A 34 17.89 -16.50 12.43
C GLY A 34 18.90 -15.40 12.80
N LYS A 35 19.10 -14.41 11.89
CA LYS A 35 20.07 -13.31 12.09
C LYS A 35 19.43 -12.05 12.65
N TYR A 36 18.10 -11.94 12.58
CA TYR A 36 17.33 -10.77 12.98
C TYR A 36 16.26 -11.13 14.01
N SER A 37 15.92 -10.16 14.87
CA SER A 37 14.74 -10.21 15.73
C SER A 37 13.84 -9.02 15.42
N LEU A 38 12.53 -9.18 15.62
CA LEU A 38 11.53 -8.16 15.35
C LEU A 38 10.75 -7.80 16.61
N ASP A 39 10.73 -6.52 16.97
CA ASP A 39 9.74 -5.97 17.90
C ASP A 39 8.79 -5.04 17.15
N ILE A 40 7.53 -4.99 17.57
CA ILE A 40 6.57 -4.02 17.07
C ILE A 40 6.29 -3.01 18.17
N ILE A 41 6.50 -1.73 17.87
CA ILE A 41 6.22 -0.61 18.74
C ILE A 41 5.02 0.14 18.17
N SER A 42 3.89 0.07 18.87
CA SER A 42 2.65 0.70 18.40
C SER A 42 2.24 1.83 19.32
N PHE A 43 2.11 3.03 18.75
CA PHE A 43 1.46 4.17 19.38
C PHE A 43 0.00 4.19 18.95
N THR A 44 -0.91 3.80 19.84
CA THR A 44 -2.33 3.70 19.52
C THR A 44 -3.13 4.62 20.45
N SER A 45 -4.11 5.35 19.92
CA SER A 45 -4.99 6.16 20.78
C SER A 45 -5.73 5.26 21.77
N LEU A 46 -5.86 5.73 23.03
CA LEU A 46 -6.44 4.93 24.10
C LEU A 46 -7.86 4.40 23.74
N PRO A 47 -8.79 5.19 23.16
CA PRO A 47 -10.09 4.68 22.77
C PRO A 47 -10.00 3.56 21.72
N PHE A 48 -9.09 3.69 20.76
CA PHE A 48 -8.91 2.68 19.71
C PHE A 48 -8.24 1.42 20.26
N PHE A 49 -7.26 1.59 21.16
CA PHE A 49 -6.64 0.47 21.88
C PHE A 49 -7.67 -0.34 22.67
N LEU A 50 -8.54 0.32 23.44
CA LEU A 50 -9.58 -0.36 24.24
C LEU A 50 -10.60 -1.06 23.35
N LYS A 51 -11.02 -0.41 22.26
CA LYS A 51 -11.96 -0.99 21.29
C LYS A 51 -11.44 -2.28 20.65
N CYS A 52 -10.14 -2.33 20.29
CA CYS A 52 -9.52 -3.44 19.56
C CYS A 52 -8.65 -4.32 20.47
N TYR A 53 -8.88 -4.30 21.78
CA TYR A 53 -8.02 -5.00 22.74
C TYR A 53 -7.94 -6.52 22.49
N LYS A 54 -9.08 -7.15 22.17
CA LYS A 54 -9.15 -8.59 21.92
C LYS A 54 -8.35 -8.99 20.68
N GLU A 55 -8.49 -8.26 19.58
CA GLU A 55 -7.78 -8.46 18.34
C GLU A 55 -6.27 -8.24 18.52
N ILE A 56 -5.91 -7.22 19.30
CA ILE A 56 -4.52 -6.95 19.66
C ILE A 56 -3.91 -8.13 20.45
N GLN A 57 -4.62 -8.68 21.45
CA GLN A 57 -4.11 -9.82 22.21
C GLN A 57 -3.98 -11.07 21.32
N LYS A 58 -4.98 -11.35 20.48
CA LYS A 58 -4.92 -12.46 19.52
C LYS A 58 -3.66 -12.35 18.62
N THR A 59 -3.42 -11.18 18.05
CA THR A 59 -2.25 -10.95 17.18
C THR A 59 -0.94 -11.06 17.96
N LYS A 60 -0.91 -10.66 19.23
CA LYS A 60 0.25 -10.86 20.09
C LYS A 60 0.61 -12.33 20.26
N GLU A 61 -0.36 -13.18 20.54
CA GLU A 61 -0.13 -14.63 20.70
C GLU A 61 0.30 -15.26 19.36
N GLU A 62 -0.35 -14.90 18.24
CA GLU A 62 0.04 -15.39 16.93
C GLU A 62 1.51 -15.03 16.58
N LEU A 63 1.91 -13.78 16.81
CA LEU A 63 3.26 -13.32 16.45
C LEU A 63 4.35 -13.77 17.45
N LYS A 64 3.96 -14.15 18.67
CA LYS A 64 4.86 -14.69 19.67
C LYS A 64 5.52 -16.02 19.22
N GLU A 65 4.82 -16.82 18.42
CA GLU A 65 5.36 -18.05 17.83
C GLU A 65 6.59 -17.79 16.95
N TYR A 66 6.68 -16.57 16.37
CA TYR A 66 7.82 -16.10 15.57
C TYR A 66 8.87 -15.35 16.42
N GLY A 67 8.72 -15.33 17.76
CA GLY A 67 9.61 -14.58 18.65
C GLY A 67 9.42 -13.06 18.61
N VAL A 68 8.30 -12.57 18.01
CA VAL A 68 8.02 -11.13 17.90
C VAL A 68 7.43 -10.60 19.21
N VAL A 69 8.02 -9.52 19.73
CA VAL A 69 7.50 -8.81 20.92
C VAL A 69 6.74 -7.56 20.51
N ILE A 70 5.46 -7.48 20.90
CA ILE A 70 4.62 -6.33 20.63
C ILE A 70 4.50 -5.43 21.86
N LYS A 71 4.90 -4.17 21.72
CA LYS A 71 4.84 -3.13 22.76
C LYS A 71 3.83 -2.08 22.33
N ASN A 72 2.66 -2.08 22.99
CA ASN A 72 1.65 -1.05 22.78
C ASN A 72 1.84 0.07 23.77
N TYR A 73 1.89 1.30 23.27
CA TYR A 73 1.91 2.52 24.05
C TYR A 73 0.63 3.29 23.78
N PRO A 74 -0.41 3.12 24.63
CA PRO A 74 -1.63 3.91 24.50
C PRO A 74 -1.30 5.38 24.69
N VAL A 75 -1.62 6.20 23.69
CA VAL A 75 -1.49 7.64 23.78
C VAL A 75 -2.85 8.23 24.17
N LEU A 76 -2.86 9.08 25.20
CA LEU A 76 -4.10 9.62 25.77
C LEU A 76 -4.90 10.44 24.76
N PHE A 77 -4.21 11.12 23.83
CA PHE A 77 -4.85 11.96 22.85
C PHE A 77 -4.22 11.75 21.48
N TYR A 78 -5.05 11.29 20.56
CA TYR A 78 -4.79 11.38 19.13
C TYR A 78 -5.61 12.51 18.53
N PRO A 79 -5.05 13.36 17.64
CA PRO A 79 -5.84 14.37 16.96
C PRO A 79 -6.98 13.70 16.18
N THR A 80 -8.19 13.89 16.69
CA THR A 80 -9.43 13.40 16.07
C THR A 80 -9.74 14.22 14.81
N ARG A 81 -10.84 13.89 14.12
CA ARG A 81 -11.34 14.63 12.94
C ARG A 81 -11.62 16.13 13.25
N PHE A 82 -11.76 16.52 14.51
CA PHE A 82 -12.02 17.91 14.90
C PHE A 82 -10.71 18.70 14.94
N MET A 83 -10.55 19.61 13.98
CA MET A 83 -9.33 20.41 13.78
C MET A 83 -8.91 21.23 15.01
N LEU A 84 -9.88 21.75 15.78
CA LEU A 84 -9.63 22.51 17.01
C LEU A 84 -8.98 21.63 18.10
N LEU A 85 -9.49 20.39 18.27
CA LEU A 85 -8.94 19.43 19.23
C LEU A 85 -7.55 18.93 18.82
N ARG A 86 -7.25 18.88 17.51
CA ARG A 86 -5.90 18.55 17.02
C ARG A 86 -4.83 19.49 17.57
N THR A 87 -5.10 20.78 17.56
CA THR A 87 -4.12 21.78 18.00
C THR A 87 -3.92 21.74 19.52
N ILE A 88 -4.99 21.54 20.29
CA ILE A 88 -4.95 21.49 21.75
C ILE A 88 -4.23 20.23 22.25
N PHE A 89 -4.44 19.09 21.61
CA PHE A 89 -3.90 17.80 22.08
C PHE A 89 -2.54 17.41 21.44
N LEU A 90 -2.09 18.13 20.43
CA LEU A 90 -0.79 17.88 19.79
C LEU A 90 0.40 17.94 20.78
N PRO A 91 0.47 18.89 21.73
CA PRO A 91 1.53 18.91 22.75
C PRO A 91 1.55 17.65 23.62
N PHE A 92 0.39 17.13 24.02
CA PHE A 92 0.29 15.90 24.83
C PHE A 92 0.78 14.67 24.06
N TYR A 93 0.42 14.59 22.78
CA TYR A 93 0.96 13.55 21.89
C TYR A 93 2.49 13.62 21.85
N PHE A 94 3.05 14.80 21.57
CA PHE A 94 4.50 14.96 21.51
C PHE A 94 5.18 14.71 22.85
N LEU A 95 4.57 15.02 23.97
CA LEU A 95 5.09 14.69 25.29
C LEU A 95 5.20 13.17 25.48
N ASN A 96 4.16 12.42 25.18
CA ASN A 96 4.19 10.94 25.28
C ASN A 96 5.28 10.35 24.37
N VAL A 97 5.36 10.79 23.12
CA VAL A 97 6.37 10.34 22.16
C VAL A 97 7.78 10.74 22.62
N TYR A 98 7.95 11.94 23.13
CA TYR A 98 9.22 12.43 23.69
C TYR A 98 9.70 11.57 24.86
N LEU A 99 8.84 11.32 25.85
CA LEU A 99 9.19 10.50 27.01
C LEU A 99 9.60 9.08 26.60
N PHE A 100 8.87 8.50 25.68
CA PHE A 100 9.20 7.19 25.13
C PHE A 100 10.54 7.19 24.39
N ILE A 101 10.76 8.16 23.49
CA ILE A 101 12.01 8.23 22.73
C ILE A 101 13.20 8.54 23.66
N LYS A 102 13.01 9.35 24.71
CA LYS A 102 14.02 9.57 25.73
C LYS A 102 14.39 8.26 26.46
N TYR A 103 13.40 7.42 26.75
CA TYR A 103 13.66 6.08 27.25
C TYR A 103 14.47 5.22 26.26
N LEU A 104 14.10 5.23 24.96
CA LEU A 104 14.84 4.49 23.91
C LEU A 104 16.29 4.97 23.83
N ASN A 105 16.54 6.28 23.76
CA ASN A 105 17.90 6.84 23.72
C ASN A 105 18.77 6.32 24.88
N ARG A 106 18.19 6.27 26.10
CA ARG A 106 18.91 5.75 27.28
C ARG A 106 19.18 4.26 27.19
N LYS A 107 18.21 3.50 26.70
CA LYS A 107 18.32 2.05 26.55
C LYS A 107 19.35 1.67 25.49
N ASP A 108 19.28 2.32 24.32
CA ASP A 108 20.13 2.00 23.17
C ASP A 108 21.60 2.38 23.39
N LYS A 109 21.86 3.38 24.26
CA LYS A 109 23.23 3.70 24.71
C LYS A 109 23.86 2.63 25.61
N LYS A 110 23.03 1.78 26.22
CA LYS A 110 23.48 0.74 27.16
C LYS A 110 23.65 -0.64 26.52
N THR A 111 23.27 -0.79 25.25
CA THR A 111 23.35 -2.06 24.53
C THR A 111 24.38 -1.98 23.42
N ASN A 112 25.09 -3.08 23.20
CA ASN A 112 25.97 -3.27 22.07
C ASN A 112 25.22 -3.86 20.85
N ASP A 113 23.91 -4.05 20.97
CA ASP A 113 23.10 -4.61 19.89
C ASP A 113 23.00 -3.61 18.72
N GLU A 114 23.06 -4.12 17.50
CA GLU A 114 22.76 -3.34 16.30
C GLU A 114 21.23 -3.24 16.16
N ILE A 115 20.70 -2.04 16.44
CA ILE A 115 19.26 -1.79 16.50
C ILE A 115 18.85 -0.87 15.36
N PHE A 116 17.80 -1.26 14.64
CA PHE A 116 17.15 -0.45 13.59
C PHE A 116 15.72 -0.12 13.97
N TYR A 117 15.27 1.07 13.59
CA TYR A 117 13.89 1.54 13.70
C TYR A 117 13.30 1.70 12.30
N SER A 118 12.42 0.77 11.91
CA SER A 118 11.65 0.84 10.66
C SER A 118 10.37 1.61 10.94
N ILE A 119 10.26 2.83 10.43
CA ILE A 119 9.17 3.75 10.76
C ILE A 119 8.30 3.98 9.55
N ARG A 120 7.02 3.59 9.65
CA ARG A 120 6.06 3.70 8.54
C ARG A 120 5.34 5.04 8.49
N SER A 121 4.92 5.59 9.61
CA SER A 121 4.08 6.79 9.64
C SER A 121 4.87 8.10 9.75
N TYR A 122 4.39 9.14 9.07
CA TYR A 122 4.97 10.50 9.16
C TYR A 122 4.97 11.04 10.58
N GLN A 123 3.92 10.75 11.35
CA GLN A 123 3.78 11.21 12.74
C GLN A 123 4.86 10.60 13.65
N ALA A 124 5.05 9.30 13.56
CA ALA A 124 6.12 8.63 14.31
C ALA A 124 7.50 9.11 13.84
N ALA A 125 7.70 9.21 12.51
CA ALA A 125 8.95 9.69 11.93
C ALA A 125 9.30 11.12 12.40
N LEU A 126 8.30 12.01 12.53
CA LEU A 126 8.50 13.35 13.08
C LEU A 126 8.99 13.32 14.54
N GLY A 127 8.43 12.42 15.36
CA GLY A 127 8.89 12.23 16.74
C GLY A 127 10.35 11.77 16.79
N PHE A 128 10.70 10.76 15.98
CA PHE A 128 12.09 10.28 15.89
C PHE A 128 13.03 11.33 15.28
N LEU A 129 12.59 12.09 14.27
CA LEU A 129 13.36 13.20 13.72
C LEU A 129 13.73 14.25 14.81
N LYS A 130 12.78 14.57 15.69
CA LYS A 130 12.99 15.60 16.70
C LYS A 130 13.76 15.11 17.93
N PHE A 131 13.47 13.90 18.41
CA PHE A 131 13.86 13.49 19.76
C PHE A 131 14.81 12.29 19.82
N TYR A 132 14.90 11.44 18.78
CA TYR A 132 15.84 10.33 18.76
C TYR A 132 17.22 10.81 18.33
N GLU A 133 18.27 10.46 19.07
CA GLU A 133 19.61 11.04 18.86
C GLU A 133 20.31 10.45 17.62
N ASP A 134 20.37 9.12 17.53
CA ASP A 134 21.10 8.42 16.46
C ASP A 134 20.26 8.16 15.23
N LYS A 135 20.19 9.14 14.34
CA LYS A 135 19.43 9.05 13.08
C LYS A 135 19.93 7.96 12.12
N SER A 136 21.17 7.48 12.32
CA SER A 136 21.74 6.42 11.49
C SER A 136 21.09 5.05 11.69
N ARG A 137 20.27 4.89 12.73
CA ARG A 137 19.49 3.68 13.01
C ARG A 137 18.08 3.71 12.41
N ILE A 138 17.68 4.82 11.80
CA ILE A 138 16.30 5.02 11.35
C ILE A 138 16.16 4.71 9.86
N ILE A 139 15.18 3.88 9.55
CA ILE A 139 14.73 3.58 8.18
C ILE A 139 13.30 4.10 8.06
N PHE A 140 13.08 5.00 7.10
CA PHE A 140 11.77 5.60 6.85
C PHE A 140 11.08 4.88 5.70
N ASP A 141 10.00 4.17 6.00
CA ASP A 141 9.21 3.43 5.02
C ASP A 141 8.05 4.27 4.50
N THR A 142 8.26 4.96 3.38
CA THR A 142 7.27 5.86 2.76
C THR A 142 6.31 5.08 1.87
N ARG A 143 5.33 4.39 2.46
CA ARG A 143 4.33 3.62 1.67
C ARG A 143 3.29 4.48 0.98
N THR A 144 3.23 5.77 1.32
CA THR A 144 2.20 6.68 0.81
C THR A 144 2.73 8.10 0.69
N ASP A 145 2.23 8.85 -0.28
CA ASP A 145 2.42 10.30 -0.36
C ASP A 145 1.40 11.00 0.56
N TRP A 146 1.60 10.80 1.87
CA TRP A 146 0.65 11.20 2.90
C TRP A 146 0.29 12.69 2.85
N ILE A 147 1.23 13.55 2.46
CA ILE A 147 1.01 15.00 2.36
C ILE A 147 0.06 15.28 1.20
N GLU A 148 0.34 14.75 0.02
CA GLU A 148 -0.49 14.94 -1.18
C GLU A 148 -1.87 14.28 -1.03
N GLU A 149 -1.94 13.13 -0.38
CA GLU A 149 -3.23 12.50 -0.06
C GLU A 149 -4.10 13.42 0.78
N ASN A 150 -3.55 14.04 1.83
CA ASN A 150 -4.30 14.96 2.68
C ASN A 150 -4.69 16.26 1.96
N ILE A 151 -3.89 16.74 1.01
CA ILE A 151 -4.25 17.85 0.13
C ILE A 151 -5.43 17.43 -0.77
N ASN A 152 -5.32 16.28 -1.40
CA ASN A 152 -6.31 15.81 -2.37
C ASN A 152 -7.68 15.51 -1.78
N VAL A 153 -7.75 15.09 -0.50
CA VAL A 153 -9.02 14.88 0.22
C VAL A 153 -9.50 16.14 0.96
N GLY A 154 -8.80 17.28 0.79
CA GLY A 154 -9.19 18.57 1.37
C GLY A 154 -8.87 18.73 2.87
N ASN A 155 -8.10 17.82 3.48
CA ASN A 155 -7.67 17.94 4.88
C ASN A 155 -6.61 19.02 5.07
N PHE A 156 -5.77 19.24 4.05
CA PHE A 156 -4.73 20.29 4.05
C PHE A 156 -4.96 21.26 2.90
N LYS A 157 -4.73 22.55 3.17
CA LYS A 157 -4.65 23.57 2.12
C LYS A 157 -3.29 23.47 1.42
N PRO A 158 -3.22 23.43 0.07
CA PRO A 158 -1.96 23.20 -0.66
C PRO A 158 -0.80 24.11 -0.24
N ASP A 159 -1.06 25.41 -0.04
CA ASP A 159 -0.06 26.40 0.34
C ASP A 159 -0.10 26.77 1.84
N GLY A 160 -0.83 25.98 2.63
CA GLY A 160 -1.04 26.24 4.06
C GLY A 160 0.22 25.97 4.90
N ALA A 161 0.26 26.57 6.09
CA ALA A 161 1.34 26.39 7.05
C ALA A 161 1.56 24.90 7.42
N THR A 162 0.48 24.12 7.48
CA THR A 162 0.54 22.67 7.76
C THR A 162 1.31 21.93 6.67
N VAL A 163 1.05 22.20 5.40
CA VAL A 163 1.75 21.58 4.27
C VAL A 163 3.23 22.00 4.28
N LYS A 164 3.52 23.28 4.45
CA LYS A 164 4.90 23.79 4.55
C LYS A 164 5.68 23.11 5.68
N PHE A 165 5.05 22.97 6.85
CA PHE A 165 5.63 22.26 7.99
C PHE A 165 5.96 20.80 7.65
N TRP A 166 4.99 20.04 7.11
CA TRP A 166 5.19 18.63 6.81
C TRP A 166 6.17 18.38 5.65
N ARG A 167 6.17 19.23 4.62
CA ARG A 167 7.18 19.18 3.54
C ARG A 167 8.58 19.44 4.06
N ASN A 168 8.75 20.42 4.97
CA ASN A 168 10.05 20.63 5.61
C ASN A 168 10.47 19.43 6.48
N ALA A 169 9.53 18.87 7.25
CA ALA A 169 9.81 17.67 8.05
C ALA A 169 10.19 16.47 7.16
N GLU A 170 9.46 16.21 6.07
CA GLU A 170 9.77 15.18 5.09
C GLU A 170 11.17 15.36 4.51
N LYS A 171 11.51 16.58 4.06
CA LYS A 171 12.87 16.90 3.57
C LYS A 171 13.94 16.56 4.61
N GLN A 172 13.72 16.91 5.89
CA GLN A 172 14.68 16.59 6.96
C GLN A 172 14.78 15.09 7.24
N MET A 173 13.68 14.34 7.16
CA MET A 173 13.68 12.88 7.28
C MET A 173 14.51 12.22 6.19
N LEU A 174 14.30 12.62 4.92
CA LEU A 174 15.04 12.13 3.76
C LEU A 174 16.55 12.37 3.89
N LEU A 175 16.96 13.53 4.37
CA LEU A 175 18.37 13.90 4.50
C LEU A 175 19.06 13.27 5.71
N LYS A 176 18.36 13.17 6.86
CA LYS A 176 18.99 12.81 8.14
C LYS A 176 18.89 11.35 8.50
N PHE A 177 17.86 10.63 8.04
CA PHE A 177 17.71 9.23 8.37
C PHE A 177 18.70 8.35 7.57
N ARG A 178 18.93 7.15 8.08
CA ARG A 178 19.83 6.19 7.45
C ARG A 178 19.41 5.92 6.02
N LYS A 179 18.15 5.57 5.84
CA LYS A 179 17.61 5.14 4.54
C LYS A 179 16.11 5.42 4.43
N THR A 180 15.65 5.70 3.23
CA THR A 180 14.22 5.82 2.90
C THR A 180 13.82 4.72 1.93
N LEU A 181 12.69 4.06 2.20
CA LEU A 181 12.11 3.05 1.33
C LEU A 181 11.00 3.68 0.49
N PHE A 182 11.07 3.53 -0.83
CA PHE A 182 10.06 3.98 -1.77
C PHE A 182 9.41 2.79 -2.47
N ILE A 183 8.12 2.90 -2.78
CA ILE A 183 7.34 1.83 -3.43
C ILE A 183 7.34 1.91 -4.96
N SER A 184 7.96 2.93 -5.54
CA SER A 184 8.20 3.06 -6.99
C SER A 184 9.27 4.11 -7.28
N ASP A 185 9.90 4.01 -8.45
CA ASP A 185 10.81 5.01 -8.97
C ASP A 185 10.13 6.36 -9.16
N LEU A 186 8.95 6.35 -9.78
CA LEU A 186 8.18 7.58 -10.04
C LEU A 186 7.78 8.30 -8.75
N PHE A 187 7.44 7.55 -7.70
CA PHE A 187 7.13 8.14 -6.40
C PHE A 187 8.39 8.77 -5.77
N ARG A 188 9.51 8.05 -5.76
CA ARG A 188 10.81 8.60 -5.32
C ARG A 188 11.12 9.90 -6.06
N ASP A 189 11.05 9.88 -7.39
CA ASP A 189 11.43 11.03 -8.22
C ASP A 189 10.50 12.22 -7.99
N ALA A 190 9.20 11.98 -7.81
CA ALA A 190 8.23 13.03 -7.46
C ALA A 190 8.56 13.69 -6.11
N VAL A 191 8.88 12.89 -5.08
CA VAL A 191 9.25 13.39 -3.75
C VAL A 191 10.57 14.17 -3.81
N LEU A 192 11.61 13.63 -4.46
CA LEU A 192 12.92 14.29 -4.58
C LEU A 192 12.82 15.61 -5.37
N LYS A 193 12.06 15.62 -6.48
CA LYS A 193 11.79 16.82 -7.27
C LYS A 193 11.05 17.88 -6.44
N ARG A 194 10.04 17.50 -5.67
CA ARG A 194 9.28 18.39 -4.79
C ARG A 194 10.18 19.16 -3.82
N HIS A 195 11.20 18.49 -3.29
CA HIS A 195 12.15 19.07 -2.35
C HIS A 195 13.39 19.70 -2.98
N SER A 196 13.55 19.58 -4.29
CA SER A 196 14.75 19.99 -5.01
C SER A 196 16.03 19.42 -4.39
N ILE A 197 16.01 18.10 -4.06
CA ILE A 197 17.15 17.38 -3.49
C ILE A 197 17.55 16.19 -4.36
N LYS A 198 18.82 15.82 -4.24
CA LYS A 198 19.33 14.54 -4.71
C LYS A 198 19.74 13.72 -3.50
N LEU A 199 19.44 12.46 -3.51
CA LEU A 199 19.92 11.51 -2.52
C LEU A 199 20.92 10.56 -3.18
N ASP A 200 21.96 10.22 -2.43
CA ASP A 200 22.87 9.15 -2.84
C ASP A 200 22.12 7.82 -2.90
N GLU A 201 22.55 6.93 -3.77
CA GLU A 201 21.90 5.62 -3.97
C GLU A 201 21.86 4.77 -2.68
N ASN A 202 22.83 4.95 -1.79
CA ASN A 202 22.85 4.27 -0.49
C ASN A 202 21.81 4.80 0.51
N LYS A 203 21.20 5.97 0.24
CA LYS A 203 20.20 6.64 1.11
C LYS A 203 18.76 6.21 0.86
N TYR A 204 18.51 5.45 -0.21
CA TYR A 204 17.18 4.94 -0.48
C TYR A 204 17.19 3.51 -1.02
N CYS A 205 16.05 2.86 -0.97
CA CYS A 205 15.79 1.60 -1.65
C CYS A 205 14.39 1.60 -2.23
N LEU A 206 14.23 0.90 -3.36
CA LEU A 206 12.92 0.57 -3.89
C LEU A 206 12.47 -0.75 -3.28
N VAL A 207 11.32 -0.71 -2.60
CA VAL A 207 10.71 -1.88 -1.95
C VAL A 207 9.25 -1.91 -2.32
N TYR A 208 8.91 -2.69 -3.33
CA TYR A 208 7.53 -2.84 -3.80
C TYR A 208 6.65 -3.51 -2.74
N ASN A 209 5.35 -3.47 -2.94
CA ASN A 209 4.44 -4.19 -2.06
C ASN A 209 4.64 -5.71 -2.22
N PRO A 210 4.84 -6.45 -1.12
CA PRO A 210 4.96 -7.89 -1.19
C PRO A 210 3.62 -8.56 -1.45
N ILE A 211 3.65 -9.70 -2.12
CA ILE A 211 2.49 -10.56 -2.29
C ILE A 211 2.86 -12.01 -1.99
N ASN A 212 1.98 -12.71 -1.30
CA ASN A 212 2.07 -14.15 -1.17
C ASN A 212 1.46 -14.82 -2.40
N TYR A 213 2.30 -15.24 -3.33
CA TYR A 213 1.87 -15.92 -4.56
C TYR A 213 1.15 -17.24 -4.28
N GLU A 214 1.47 -17.93 -3.19
CA GLU A 214 0.81 -19.20 -2.81
C GLU A 214 -0.68 -19.00 -2.51
N HIS A 215 -1.06 -17.83 -1.98
CA HIS A 215 -2.47 -17.51 -1.74
C HIS A 215 -3.31 -17.55 -3.03
N PHE A 216 -2.70 -17.28 -4.17
CA PHE A 216 -3.36 -17.30 -5.48
C PHE A 216 -3.04 -18.55 -6.31
N HIS A 217 -2.33 -19.54 -5.76
CA HIS A 217 -1.87 -20.71 -6.51
C HIS A 217 -3.02 -21.50 -7.13
N SER A 218 -4.15 -21.64 -6.44
CA SER A 218 -5.34 -22.33 -6.93
C SER A 218 -6.00 -21.68 -8.15
N VAL A 219 -5.67 -20.40 -8.40
CA VAL A 219 -6.20 -19.60 -9.52
C VAL A 219 -5.34 -19.72 -10.77
N GLN A 220 -4.03 -19.92 -10.60
CA GLN A 220 -3.03 -19.82 -11.69
C GLN A 220 -3.19 -20.84 -12.82
N ASN A 221 -3.82 -21.98 -12.55
CA ASN A 221 -3.91 -23.13 -13.46
C ASN A 221 -5.33 -23.37 -14.01
N ARG A 222 -6.23 -22.39 -13.93
CA ARG A 222 -7.61 -22.53 -14.45
C ARG A 222 -7.77 -21.78 -15.77
N ASP A 223 -8.59 -22.33 -16.66
CA ASP A 223 -9.14 -21.58 -17.77
C ASP A 223 -10.03 -20.49 -17.21
N GLN A 224 -9.69 -19.24 -17.53
CA GLN A 224 -10.40 -18.06 -17.04
C GLN A 224 -11.30 -17.54 -18.16
N ASP A 225 -12.53 -17.19 -17.80
CA ASP A 225 -13.43 -16.45 -18.69
C ASP A 225 -12.87 -15.06 -18.98
N ASP A 226 -13.18 -14.50 -20.14
CA ASP A 226 -12.79 -13.15 -20.53
C ASP A 226 -13.56 -12.06 -19.76
N ASN A 227 -13.69 -12.28 -18.44
CA ASN A 227 -14.31 -11.36 -17.50
C ASN A 227 -13.30 -10.36 -16.94
N PHE A 228 -13.82 -9.21 -16.53
CA PHE A 228 -13.08 -8.13 -15.88
C PHE A 228 -13.35 -8.14 -14.40
N LEU A 229 -12.32 -7.92 -13.60
CA LEU A 229 -12.41 -7.87 -12.14
C LEU A 229 -11.91 -6.54 -11.60
N TYR A 230 -12.66 -5.94 -10.70
CA TYR A 230 -12.17 -4.92 -9.78
C TYR A 230 -12.30 -5.41 -8.33
N THR A 231 -11.24 -5.24 -7.54
CA THR A 231 -11.27 -5.52 -6.10
C THR A 231 -10.84 -4.32 -5.29
N GLY A 232 -11.55 -4.00 -4.20
CA GLY A 232 -11.18 -3.00 -3.22
C GLY A 232 -12.20 -1.89 -3.00
N SER A 233 -11.85 -0.91 -2.16
CA SER A 233 -12.74 0.20 -1.84
C SER A 233 -12.85 1.18 -3.00
N LEU A 234 -14.04 1.70 -3.24
CA LEU A 234 -14.33 2.76 -4.19
C LEU A 234 -14.32 4.12 -3.47
N GLY A 235 -13.80 5.13 -4.13
CA GLY A 235 -13.66 6.47 -3.55
C GLY A 235 -13.47 7.56 -4.60
N HIS A 236 -12.93 8.71 -4.20
CA HIS A 236 -12.74 9.87 -5.11
C HIS A 236 -11.78 9.61 -6.27
N TRP A 237 -10.88 8.63 -6.16
CA TRP A 237 -9.83 8.34 -7.14
C TRP A 237 -10.21 7.24 -8.10
N ASN A 238 -11.09 6.36 -7.67
CA ASN A 238 -11.50 5.14 -8.33
C ASN A 238 -12.98 4.87 -8.03
N ASN A 239 -13.85 5.78 -8.45
CA ASN A 239 -15.29 5.61 -8.32
C ASN A 239 -15.80 4.52 -9.28
N ILE A 240 -17.00 4.01 -9.02
CA ILE A 240 -17.57 2.91 -9.81
C ILE A 240 -17.78 3.31 -11.28
N SER A 241 -18.02 4.57 -11.58
CA SER A 241 -18.29 5.03 -12.96
C SER A 241 -17.12 4.75 -13.90
N ILE A 242 -15.86 4.87 -13.43
CA ILE A 242 -14.69 4.60 -14.29
C ILE A 242 -14.70 3.15 -14.80
N TYR A 243 -15.08 2.21 -13.95
CA TYR A 243 -15.12 0.78 -14.31
C TYR A 243 -16.32 0.46 -15.18
N LEU A 244 -17.48 1.07 -14.91
CA LEU A 244 -18.68 0.92 -15.72
C LEU A 244 -18.51 1.56 -17.11
N ASP A 245 -17.93 2.75 -17.20
CA ASP A 245 -17.67 3.44 -18.46
C ASP A 245 -16.66 2.64 -19.32
N PHE A 246 -15.60 2.11 -18.71
CA PHE A 246 -14.67 1.22 -19.41
C PHE A 246 -15.39 -0.04 -19.92
N PHE A 247 -16.16 -0.71 -19.05
CA PHE A 247 -16.85 -1.95 -19.45
C PHE A 247 -17.91 -1.69 -20.52
N LEU A 248 -18.68 -0.61 -20.39
CA LEU A 248 -19.64 -0.19 -21.43
C LEU A 248 -18.96 -0.01 -22.79
N LYS A 249 -17.73 0.57 -22.78
CA LYS A 249 -16.95 0.80 -24.00
C LYS A 249 -16.58 -0.50 -24.72
N VAL A 250 -16.21 -1.56 -23.98
CA VAL A 250 -15.72 -2.84 -24.57
C VAL A 250 -16.81 -3.91 -24.69
N ALA A 251 -17.94 -3.75 -24.03
CA ALA A 251 -18.97 -4.77 -23.88
C ALA A 251 -19.52 -5.32 -25.21
N ASP A 252 -19.73 -4.47 -26.21
CA ASP A 252 -20.28 -4.88 -27.50
C ASP A 252 -19.32 -5.77 -28.30
N LYS A 253 -18.01 -5.55 -28.14
CA LYS A 253 -16.96 -6.37 -28.78
C LYS A 253 -16.65 -7.65 -28.01
N MET A 254 -17.05 -7.71 -26.75
CA MET A 254 -16.83 -8.85 -25.86
C MET A 254 -18.16 -9.33 -25.25
N PRO A 255 -19.11 -9.88 -26.06
CA PRO A 255 -20.49 -10.11 -25.65
C PRO A 255 -20.65 -11.13 -24.52
N SER A 256 -19.75 -12.08 -24.36
CA SER A 256 -19.77 -13.06 -23.26
C SER A 256 -19.14 -12.58 -21.96
N SER A 257 -18.40 -11.46 -21.98
CA SER A 257 -17.68 -10.98 -20.81
C SER A 257 -18.60 -10.34 -19.77
N LYS A 258 -18.17 -10.36 -18.52
CA LYS A 258 -18.81 -9.71 -17.37
C LYS A 258 -17.83 -8.78 -16.65
N LEU A 259 -18.36 -7.80 -15.95
CA LEU A 259 -17.63 -7.01 -14.97
C LEU A 259 -17.99 -7.48 -13.57
N ILE A 260 -17.01 -7.98 -12.83
CA ILE A 260 -17.15 -8.42 -11.44
C ILE A 260 -16.48 -7.36 -10.54
N VAL A 261 -17.23 -6.83 -9.57
CA VAL A 261 -16.77 -5.80 -8.64
C VAL A 261 -16.86 -6.34 -7.22
N CYS A 262 -15.72 -6.60 -6.56
CA CYS A 262 -15.65 -6.96 -5.14
C CYS A 262 -15.22 -5.75 -4.34
N THR A 263 -16.11 -5.19 -3.51
CA THR A 263 -15.85 -3.93 -2.81
C THR A 263 -16.27 -3.93 -1.35
N GLY A 264 -15.47 -3.27 -0.49
CA GLY A 264 -15.84 -2.95 0.88
C GLY A 264 -16.63 -1.63 1.02
N SER A 265 -16.90 -0.94 -0.08
CA SER A 265 -17.65 0.32 -0.05
C SER A 265 -19.14 0.09 0.16
N PRO A 266 -19.83 0.97 0.93
CA PRO A 266 -21.25 0.80 1.22
C PRO A 266 -22.11 0.90 -0.06
N ILE A 267 -23.15 0.08 -0.12
CA ILE A 267 -24.08 -0.03 -1.26
C ILE A 267 -24.67 1.34 -1.68
N HIS A 268 -25.07 2.17 -0.71
CA HIS A 268 -25.65 3.50 -0.97
C HIS A 268 -24.73 4.48 -1.70
N LYS A 269 -23.41 4.21 -1.78
CA LYS A 269 -22.45 5.00 -2.55
C LYS A 269 -22.29 4.52 -3.98
N ILE A 270 -22.77 3.34 -4.29
CA ILE A 270 -22.56 2.65 -5.59
C ILE A 270 -23.84 2.66 -6.40
N GLU A 271 -24.97 2.28 -5.80
CA GLU A 271 -26.26 2.17 -6.47
C GLU A 271 -26.69 3.42 -7.25
N PRO A 272 -26.56 4.65 -6.73
CA PRO A 272 -26.98 5.83 -7.47
C PRO A 272 -26.26 5.97 -8.82
N THR A 273 -24.99 5.58 -8.89
CA THR A 273 -24.22 5.60 -10.14
C THR A 273 -24.56 4.39 -11.02
N PHE A 274 -24.60 3.19 -10.41
CA PHE A 274 -24.86 1.95 -11.13
C PHE A 274 -26.25 1.95 -11.80
N ASN A 275 -27.24 2.58 -11.19
CA ASN A 275 -28.61 2.66 -11.69
C ASN A 275 -28.87 3.78 -12.71
N LEU A 276 -27.82 4.50 -13.16
CA LEU A 276 -27.99 5.48 -14.22
C LEU A 276 -28.40 4.79 -15.53
N PRO A 277 -29.34 5.39 -16.32
CA PRO A 277 -29.85 4.80 -17.57
C PRO A 277 -28.76 4.47 -18.59
N LYS A 278 -27.66 5.22 -18.62
CA LYS A 278 -26.55 4.96 -19.54
C LYS A 278 -25.91 3.57 -19.38
N TYR A 279 -26.11 2.90 -18.24
CA TYR A 279 -25.57 1.54 -17.98
C TYR A 279 -26.60 0.42 -18.16
N ASP A 280 -27.83 0.71 -18.63
CA ASP A 280 -28.86 -0.31 -18.81
C ASP A 280 -28.42 -1.45 -19.72
N ALA A 281 -27.69 -1.12 -20.80
CA ALA A 281 -27.19 -2.10 -21.77
C ALA A 281 -26.21 -3.14 -21.16
N ILE A 282 -25.53 -2.82 -20.07
CA ILE A 282 -24.56 -3.72 -19.43
C ILE A 282 -25.00 -4.21 -18.06
N ARG A 283 -26.12 -3.75 -17.53
CA ARG A 283 -26.54 -3.98 -16.13
C ARG A 283 -26.61 -5.46 -15.77
N ASN A 284 -27.12 -6.31 -16.66
CA ASN A 284 -27.23 -7.75 -16.50
C ASN A 284 -25.89 -8.50 -16.58
N ARG A 285 -24.82 -7.79 -16.97
CA ARG A 285 -23.45 -8.30 -17.10
C ARG A 285 -22.50 -7.76 -16.03
N VAL A 286 -23.01 -6.99 -15.06
CA VAL A 286 -22.24 -6.45 -13.94
C VAL A 286 -22.65 -7.13 -12.63
N GLU A 287 -21.71 -7.76 -11.96
CA GLU A 287 -21.89 -8.41 -10.66
C GLU A 287 -21.19 -7.56 -9.59
N ILE A 288 -21.91 -7.13 -8.55
CA ILE A 288 -21.32 -6.36 -7.45
C ILE A 288 -21.43 -7.16 -6.15
N HIS A 289 -20.27 -7.45 -5.56
CA HIS A 289 -20.14 -8.21 -4.31
C HIS A 289 -19.59 -7.31 -3.21
N TYR A 290 -20.31 -7.23 -2.09
CA TYR A 290 -19.97 -6.36 -0.98
C TYR A 290 -19.27 -7.12 0.15
N SER A 291 -18.23 -6.50 0.73
CA SER A 291 -17.53 -7.00 1.92
C SER A 291 -17.02 -8.45 1.79
N VAL A 292 -16.55 -8.82 0.62
CA VAL A 292 -15.96 -10.14 0.37
C VAL A 292 -14.72 -10.32 1.25
N PRO A 293 -14.65 -11.39 2.08
CA PRO A 293 -13.45 -11.70 2.85
C PRO A 293 -12.23 -11.94 1.95
N TYR A 294 -11.05 -11.53 2.41
CA TYR A 294 -9.81 -11.71 1.63
C TYR A 294 -9.54 -13.17 1.24
N SER A 295 -9.90 -14.12 2.12
CA SER A 295 -9.77 -15.56 1.87
C SER A 295 -10.65 -16.07 0.73
N GLU A 296 -11.74 -15.38 0.40
CA GLU A 296 -12.68 -15.77 -0.66
C GLU A 296 -12.34 -15.10 -2.01
N LEU A 297 -11.54 -14.05 -2.01
CA LEU A 297 -11.16 -13.33 -3.23
C LEU A 297 -10.58 -14.25 -4.32
N PRO A 298 -9.75 -15.29 -4.03
CA PRO A 298 -9.24 -16.19 -5.06
C PRO A 298 -10.32 -16.82 -5.94
N SER A 299 -11.53 -17.09 -5.41
CA SER A 299 -12.63 -17.64 -6.19
C SER A 299 -13.15 -16.67 -7.26
N PHE A 300 -13.12 -15.36 -7.00
CA PHE A 300 -13.48 -14.33 -7.98
C PHE A 300 -12.38 -14.11 -9.00
N TYR A 301 -11.12 -14.14 -8.56
CA TYR A 301 -9.98 -14.05 -9.48
C TYR A 301 -9.99 -15.23 -10.47
N ALA A 302 -10.40 -16.44 -10.03
CA ALA A 302 -10.47 -17.64 -10.88
C ALA A 302 -11.47 -17.51 -12.04
N ARG A 303 -12.45 -16.60 -11.95
CA ARG A 303 -13.51 -16.35 -12.95
C ARG A 303 -13.13 -15.28 -13.98
N CYS A 304 -11.94 -14.68 -13.87
CA CYS A 304 -11.59 -13.50 -14.65
C CYS A 304 -10.24 -13.65 -15.35
N THR A 305 -10.11 -13.05 -16.52
CA THR A 305 -8.85 -12.92 -17.25
C THR A 305 -8.20 -11.55 -16.99
N TYR A 306 -9.00 -10.52 -16.78
CA TYR A 306 -8.52 -9.14 -16.69
C TYR A 306 -8.77 -8.52 -15.32
N GLY A 307 -7.78 -7.79 -14.78
CA GLY A 307 -7.90 -7.05 -13.53
C GLY A 307 -7.83 -5.54 -13.76
N LEU A 308 -8.85 -4.79 -13.34
CA LEU A 308 -8.95 -3.36 -13.58
C LEU A 308 -8.38 -2.54 -12.42
N GLN A 309 -7.43 -1.66 -12.72
CA GLN A 309 -6.98 -0.63 -11.79
C GLN A 309 -6.95 0.72 -12.50
N LEU A 310 -8.10 1.38 -12.53
CA LEU A 310 -8.31 2.66 -13.20
C LEU A 310 -8.48 3.76 -12.15
N MET A 311 -7.94 4.95 -12.43
CA MET A 311 -8.02 6.10 -11.53
C MET A 311 -8.33 7.38 -12.29
N SER A 312 -9.08 8.27 -11.65
CA SER A 312 -9.38 9.62 -12.17
C SER A 312 -8.30 10.65 -11.90
N LYS A 313 -7.38 10.36 -10.96
CA LYS A 313 -6.29 11.25 -10.56
C LYS A 313 -4.95 10.53 -10.66
N LYS A 314 -3.90 11.29 -10.95
CA LYS A 314 -2.53 10.77 -11.07
C LYS A 314 -2.01 10.24 -9.74
N ASP A 315 -1.46 9.03 -9.78
CA ASP A 315 -0.79 8.37 -8.65
C ASP A 315 0.53 7.74 -9.12
N THR A 316 1.62 8.17 -8.53
CA THR A 316 2.97 7.68 -8.88
C THR A 316 3.31 6.36 -8.19
N ARG A 317 2.48 5.90 -7.25
CA ARG A 317 2.70 4.67 -6.49
C ARG A 317 2.25 3.44 -7.26
N VAL A 318 2.71 2.28 -6.79
CA VAL A 318 2.22 0.98 -7.25
C VAL A 318 1.23 0.44 -6.24
N GLY A 319 -0.03 0.33 -6.66
CA GLY A 319 -1.09 -0.20 -5.81
C GLY A 319 -0.95 -1.72 -5.59
N VAL A 320 -1.41 -2.19 -4.43
CA VAL A 320 -1.41 -3.63 -4.09
C VAL A 320 -2.20 -4.45 -5.11
N LYS A 321 -3.33 -3.92 -5.60
CA LYS A 321 -4.21 -4.60 -6.57
C LYS A 321 -3.50 -5.00 -7.86
N PHE A 322 -2.64 -4.13 -8.40
CA PHE A 322 -1.86 -4.44 -9.60
C PHE A 322 -1.03 -5.72 -9.40
N ILE A 323 -0.40 -5.85 -8.24
CA ILE A 323 0.44 -7.00 -7.92
C ILE A 323 -0.43 -8.24 -7.64
N GLU A 324 -1.57 -8.08 -6.96
CA GLU A 324 -2.53 -9.17 -6.71
C GLU A 324 -3.07 -9.76 -8.02
N TYR A 325 -3.44 -8.91 -9.00
CA TYR A 325 -3.88 -9.37 -10.31
C TYR A 325 -2.82 -10.24 -10.98
N ILE A 326 -1.57 -9.80 -10.96
CA ILE A 326 -0.45 -10.57 -11.52
C ILE A 326 -0.24 -11.88 -10.76
N ALA A 327 -0.31 -11.84 -9.43
CA ALA A 327 -0.18 -13.04 -8.59
C ALA A 327 -1.29 -14.07 -8.89
N ALA A 328 -2.51 -13.58 -9.11
CA ALA A 328 -3.67 -14.39 -9.48
C ALA A 328 -3.70 -14.75 -10.97
N ASN A 329 -2.64 -14.48 -11.71
CA ASN A 329 -2.57 -14.76 -13.13
C ASN A 329 -3.60 -13.98 -13.99
N LEU A 330 -4.08 -12.80 -13.55
CA LEU A 330 -4.86 -11.88 -14.37
C LEU A 330 -3.94 -10.96 -15.17
N ILE A 331 -4.47 -10.41 -16.26
CA ILE A 331 -3.83 -9.36 -17.05
C ILE A 331 -4.28 -8.01 -16.48
N PRO A 332 -3.41 -7.23 -15.82
CA PRO A 332 -3.79 -5.92 -15.33
C PRO A 332 -4.08 -4.95 -16.48
N ILE A 333 -5.18 -4.23 -16.36
CA ILE A 333 -5.51 -3.09 -17.21
C ILE A 333 -5.45 -1.85 -16.32
N VAL A 334 -4.56 -0.94 -16.66
CA VAL A 334 -4.36 0.32 -15.93
C VAL A 334 -4.49 1.50 -16.89
N ASN A 335 -4.90 2.66 -16.41
CA ASN A 335 -4.81 3.87 -17.20
C ASN A 335 -3.55 4.69 -16.86
N THR A 336 -3.23 5.69 -17.66
CA THR A 336 -2.05 6.55 -17.48
C THR A 336 -2.04 7.31 -16.15
N ASN A 337 -3.18 7.45 -15.49
CA ASN A 337 -3.25 8.05 -14.16
C ASN A 337 -2.66 7.15 -13.06
N VAL A 338 -2.64 5.83 -13.25
CA VAL A 338 -1.96 4.90 -12.34
C VAL A 338 -0.49 4.77 -12.73
N MET A 339 0.22 5.90 -12.64
CA MET A 339 1.56 6.07 -13.24
C MET A 339 2.56 5.00 -12.84
N GLY A 340 2.63 4.64 -11.54
CA GLY A 340 3.56 3.64 -11.03
C GLY A 340 3.29 2.25 -11.60
N ALA A 341 2.02 1.82 -11.61
CA ALA A 341 1.64 0.53 -12.19
C ALA A 341 1.77 0.52 -13.72
N ALA A 342 1.42 1.63 -14.39
CA ALA A 342 1.58 1.77 -15.84
C ALA A 342 3.06 1.65 -16.26
N ALA A 343 3.98 2.25 -15.51
CA ALA A 343 5.41 2.11 -15.76
C ALA A 343 5.87 0.65 -15.63
N LEU A 344 5.41 -0.07 -14.60
CA LEU A 344 5.74 -1.48 -14.42
C LEU A 344 5.09 -2.38 -15.49
N ALA A 345 3.85 -2.12 -15.86
CA ALA A 345 3.16 -2.85 -16.92
C ALA A 345 3.92 -2.78 -18.24
N ARG A 346 4.41 -1.58 -18.62
CA ARG A 346 5.24 -1.40 -19.82
C ARG A 346 6.62 -2.03 -19.68
N LYS A 347 7.32 -1.81 -18.55
CA LYS A 347 8.68 -2.33 -18.31
C LYS A 347 8.76 -3.84 -18.38
N TYR A 348 7.81 -4.51 -17.74
CA TYR A 348 7.80 -5.97 -17.61
C TYR A 348 6.88 -6.66 -18.62
N GLU A 349 6.17 -5.90 -19.46
CA GLU A 349 5.22 -6.44 -20.46
C GLU A 349 4.14 -7.34 -19.84
N ILE A 350 3.63 -6.95 -18.66
CA ILE A 350 2.73 -7.78 -17.83
C ILE A 350 1.31 -7.23 -17.70
N GLY A 351 0.94 -6.23 -18.49
CA GLY A 351 -0.39 -5.62 -18.45
C GLY A 351 -0.61 -4.64 -19.58
N ILE A 352 -1.82 -4.10 -19.66
CA ILE A 352 -2.22 -3.10 -20.65
C ILE A 352 -2.31 -1.74 -19.98
N VAL A 353 -1.73 -0.75 -20.66
CA VAL A 353 -1.88 0.66 -20.27
C VAL A 353 -2.83 1.31 -21.27
N LEU A 354 -3.98 1.78 -20.81
CA LEU A 354 -4.87 2.61 -21.59
C LEU A 354 -4.26 4.01 -21.67
N ASP A 355 -3.90 4.44 -22.87
CA ASP A 355 -3.13 5.68 -23.07
C ASP A 355 -4.03 6.92 -23.07
N ASP A 356 -5.27 6.81 -23.54
CA ASP A 356 -6.24 7.90 -23.60
C ASP A 356 -7.68 7.37 -23.41
N GLU A 357 -8.59 8.21 -22.91
CA GLU A 357 -10.04 7.94 -22.87
C GLU A 357 -10.65 7.83 -24.29
N THR A 358 -9.98 8.44 -25.27
CA THR A 358 -10.38 8.43 -26.70
C THR A 358 -9.87 7.22 -27.47
N GLU A 359 -9.06 6.35 -26.87
CA GLU A 359 -8.53 5.16 -27.55
C GLU A 359 -9.66 4.30 -28.15
N GLU A 360 -9.53 3.96 -29.43
CA GLU A 360 -10.51 3.18 -30.17
C GLU A 360 -10.74 1.80 -29.55
N VAL A 361 -12.01 1.37 -29.50
CA VAL A 361 -12.39 0.09 -28.86
C VAL A 361 -11.70 -1.09 -29.50
N ASP A 362 -11.61 -1.12 -30.83
CA ASP A 362 -10.94 -2.21 -31.56
C ASP A 362 -9.45 -2.28 -31.21
N SER A 363 -8.80 -1.14 -31.01
CA SER A 363 -7.40 -1.10 -30.52
C SER A 363 -7.27 -1.75 -29.16
N ILE A 364 -8.18 -1.42 -28.23
CA ILE A 364 -8.17 -1.99 -26.87
C ILE A 364 -8.36 -3.52 -26.95
N VAL A 365 -9.37 -3.98 -27.65
CA VAL A 365 -9.70 -5.43 -27.74
C VAL A 365 -8.55 -6.21 -28.42
N ASN A 366 -8.00 -5.71 -29.51
CA ASN A 366 -6.85 -6.31 -30.17
C ASN A 366 -5.64 -6.44 -29.24
N ARG A 367 -5.37 -5.42 -28.43
CA ARG A 367 -4.29 -5.45 -27.42
C ARG A 367 -4.55 -6.46 -26.29
N LEU A 368 -5.84 -6.61 -25.88
CA LEU A 368 -6.23 -7.62 -24.89
C LEU A 368 -5.94 -9.04 -25.41
N GLU A 369 -6.31 -9.31 -26.65
CA GLU A 369 -6.05 -10.60 -27.30
C GLU A 369 -4.54 -10.86 -27.49
N GLN A 370 -3.77 -9.87 -27.96
CA GLN A 370 -2.33 -9.98 -28.16
C GLN A 370 -1.59 -10.31 -26.87
N ILE A 371 -1.89 -9.60 -25.78
CA ILE A 371 -1.20 -9.86 -24.51
C ILE A 371 -1.60 -11.21 -23.92
N LYS A 372 -2.84 -11.65 -24.12
CA LYS A 372 -3.32 -12.98 -23.72
C LYS A 372 -2.53 -14.08 -24.42
N GLN A 373 -2.30 -13.95 -25.73
CA GLN A 373 -1.51 -14.89 -26.54
C GLN A 373 -0.03 -14.90 -26.19
N ASN A 374 0.55 -13.70 -25.94
CA ASN A 374 1.98 -13.51 -25.67
C ASN A 374 2.37 -13.62 -24.20
N ARG A 375 1.47 -14.02 -23.33
CA ARG A 375 1.65 -14.02 -21.87
C ARG A 375 2.85 -14.85 -21.40
N LYS A 376 3.19 -15.93 -22.10
CA LYS A 376 4.34 -16.81 -21.79
C LYS A 376 5.70 -16.13 -22.02
N ASN A 377 5.73 -15.06 -22.81
CA ASN A 377 6.95 -14.34 -23.18
C ASN A 377 7.21 -13.11 -22.29
N SER A 378 6.33 -12.86 -21.30
CA SER A 378 6.46 -11.71 -20.42
C SER A 378 7.62 -11.85 -19.44
N LYS A 379 8.20 -10.73 -19.01
CA LYS A 379 9.25 -10.66 -17.97
C LYS A 379 8.66 -10.89 -16.57
N LEU A 380 7.63 -11.71 -16.49
CA LEU A 380 6.89 -12.00 -15.26
C LEU A 380 7.79 -12.59 -14.16
N ALA A 381 8.74 -13.43 -14.53
CA ALA A 381 9.67 -14.02 -13.57
C ALA A 381 10.57 -12.96 -12.90
N GLU A 382 10.98 -11.93 -13.65
CA GLU A 382 11.75 -10.81 -13.09
C GLU A 382 10.89 -9.97 -12.14
N PHE A 383 9.64 -9.70 -12.51
CA PHE A 383 8.71 -8.96 -11.67
C PHE A 383 8.40 -9.71 -10.34
N ARG A 384 8.27 -11.04 -10.40
CA ARG A 384 8.08 -11.86 -9.20
C ARG A 384 9.24 -11.74 -8.21
N LYS A 385 10.48 -11.68 -8.67
CA LYS A 385 11.66 -11.53 -7.76
C LYS A 385 11.60 -10.28 -6.89
N ILE A 386 10.92 -9.23 -7.32
CA ILE A 386 10.82 -7.97 -6.58
C ILE A 386 9.51 -7.81 -5.79
N THR A 387 8.57 -8.74 -5.95
CA THR A 387 7.24 -8.69 -5.30
C THR A 387 6.89 -9.95 -4.52
N ASP A 388 7.53 -11.09 -4.75
CA ASP A 388 7.26 -12.33 -4.03
C ASP A 388 7.70 -12.21 -2.57
N LEU A 389 6.77 -12.43 -1.64
CA LEU A 389 7.04 -12.39 -0.21
C LEU A 389 8.20 -13.30 0.21
N ASN A 390 8.39 -14.45 -0.46
CA ASN A 390 9.48 -15.38 -0.16
C ASN A 390 10.87 -14.81 -0.48
N GLU A 391 10.95 -13.85 -1.42
CA GLU A 391 12.21 -13.15 -1.77
C GLU A 391 12.53 -11.97 -0.84
N PHE A 392 11.62 -11.58 0.04
CA PHE A 392 11.78 -10.37 0.84
C PHE A 392 12.93 -10.43 1.85
N ALA A 393 13.34 -11.61 2.30
CA ALA A 393 14.55 -11.73 3.09
C ALA A 393 15.79 -11.20 2.34
N ASN A 394 15.89 -11.50 1.03
CA ASN A 394 16.98 -11.05 0.18
C ASN A 394 16.88 -9.55 -0.14
N ILE A 395 15.66 -9.05 -0.39
CA ILE A 395 15.39 -7.63 -0.68
C ILE A 395 15.70 -6.74 0.53
N LEU A 396 15.30 -7.18 1.73
CA LEU A 396 15.42 -6.38 2.95
C LEU A 396 16.80 -6.49 3.63
N LYS A 397 17.52 -7.59 3.44
CA LYS A 397 18.85 -7.80 4.06
C LYS A 397 19.81 -6.62 3.84
N PRO A 398 20.00 -6.04 2.64
CA PRO A 398 20.91 -4.90 2.42
C PRO A 398 20.44 -3.60 3.11
N ILE A 399 19.19 -3.52 3.52
CA ILE A 399 18.61 -2.36 4.19
C ILE A 399 19.00 -2.35 5.67
N TYR A 400 19.02 -3.56 6.28
CA TYR A 400 19.32 -3.78 7.69
C TYR A 400 20.72 -4.41 7.92
N SER A 401 21.58 -4.30 6.92
CA SER A 401 22.97 -4.74 7.03
C SER A 401 23.90 -3.68 7.60
#